data_ffc8d726f6c3bb8fd3e1dac7d4afb7ee
#
_entry.id   ffc8d726f6c3bb8fd3e1dac7d4afb7ee
#
_cell.length_a   1.000
_cell.length_b   1.000
_cell.length_c   1.000
_cell.angle_alpha   90.00
_cell.angle_beta   90.00
_cell.angle_gamma   90.00
#
_symmetry.space_group_name_H-M   'P 1'
#
loop_
_entity.id
_entity.type
_entity.pdbx_description
1 polymer ?
#
loop_
_entity_poly.entity_id
_entity_poly.type
_entity_poly.pdbx_seq_one_letter_code
_entity_poly.pdbx_strand_id
1 'polypeptide(L)'
;MRERRWIQKGYWIFFAIALLICVGGIPAYAEEPVPDAGEITGRVLFISSYSYAWETVPEQIRGIKEALGAGVQLDYQFMDTKNVETAESEQLFYQTLTYYLKMVPAYDVVIVGDDAAFQFAMTYRDELFAQTPVVFEGVNDGELAKKAAADPLVTGVVETLSYENTITLAKKLYPDARQVVGILDDTVTGEGERKEFQYYDTVFPELDFVEIDASKLSQEELKRQV
;
A
#
# COMPACT_ATOMS: atom_id res chain seq x y z
N MET A 1 69.17 15.51 -24.93
CA MET A 1 68.19 16.58 -25.28
C MET A 1 67.15 16.08 -26.28
N ARG A 2 66.46 14.94 -25.99
CA ARG A 2 65.44 14.38 -26.91
C ARG A 2 64.10 13.99 -26.28
N GLU A 3 63.93 14.16 -24.99
CA GLU A 3 62.71 13.70 -24.27
C GLU A 3 61.67 14.78 -24.01
N ARG A 4 61.97 16.07 -24.22
CA ARG A 4 60.98 17.14 -23.90
C ARG A 4 59.99 17.45 -25.02
N ARG A 5 60.13 16.90 -26.23
CA ARG A 5 59.27 17.24 -27.39
C ARG A 5 58.00 16.41 -27.50
N TRP A 6 57.87 15.29 -26.80
CA TRP A 6 56.69 14.44 -26.85
C TRP A 6 55.58 14.86 -25.86
N ILE A 7 55.96 15.44 -24.75
CA ILE A 7 54.99 15.87 -23.72
C ILE A 7 54.17 17.09 -24.22
N GLN A 8 54.79 18.01 -24.97
CA GLN A 8 54.06 19.17 -25.48
C GLN A 8 53.05 18.82 -26.58
N LYS A 9 53.21 17.77 -27.35
CA LYS A 9 52.26 17.36 -28.39
C LYS A 9 51.03 16.64 -27.80
N GLY A 10 51.20 15.95 -26.67
CA GLY A 10 50.12 15.28 -26.00
C GLY A 10 49.09 16.24 -25.39
N TYR A 11 49.51 17.35 -24.81
CA TYR A 11 48.62 18.35 -24.21
C TYR A 11 47.70 19.06 -25.22
N TRP A 12 48.21 19.30 -26.44
CA TRP A 12 47.41 19.92 -27.48
C TRP A 12 46.33 19.01 -28.04
N ILE A 13 46.55 17.71 -28.07
CA ILE A 13 45.55 16.73 -28.51
C ILE A 13 44.42 16.60 -27.43
N PHE A 14 44.78 16.59 -26.16
CA PHE A 14 43.80 16.58 -25.08
C PHE A 14 42.97 17.88 -25.01
N PHE A 15 43.62 19.03 -25.25
CA PHE A 15 42.90 20.31 -25.29
C PHE A 15 41.96 20.42 -26.49
N ALA A 16 42.37 19.90 -27.67
CA ALA A 16 41.52 19.86 -28.85
C ALA A 16 40.33 18.91 -28.69
N ILE A 17 40.49 17.76 -28.04
CA ILE A 17 39.40 16.83 -27.74
C ILE A 17 38.46 17.42 -26.68
N ALA A 18 38.98 18.07 -25.66
CA ALA A 18 38.16 18.74 -24.64
C ALA A 18 37.35 19.92 -25.26
N LEU A 19 37.92 20.66 -26.20
CA LEU A 19 37.21 21.76 -26.88
C LEU A 19 36.16 21.24 -27.87
N LEU A 20 36.38 20.09 -28.51
CA LEU A 20 35.40 19.46 -29.39
C LEU A 20 34.18 18.90 -28.60
N ILE A 21 34.37 18.46 -27.37
CA ILE A 21 33.29 18.01 -26.48
C ILE A 21 32.47 19.21 -26.00
N CYS A 22 33.09 20.39 -25.82
CA CYS A 22 32.36 21.63 -25.43
C CYS A 22 31.59 22.29 -26.57
N VAL A 23 31.96 22.00 -27.87
CA VAL A 23 31.26 22.58 -29.04
C VAL A 23 30.24 21.60 -29.66
N GLY A 24 30.38 20.30 -29.37
CA GLY A 24 29.29 19.36 -29.64
C GLY A 24 28.15 19.67 -28.69
N GLY A 25 27.17 20.44 -29.15
CA GLY A 25 25.99 20.78 -28.35
C GLY A 25 25.44 19.50 -27.77
N ILE A 26 25.38 19.42 -26.44
CA ILE A 26 24.50 18.46 -25.75
C ILE A 26 23.15 18.64 -26.45
N PRO A 27 22.56 17.60 -27.07
CA PRO A 27 21.19 17.73 -27.55
C PRO A 27 20.39 18.23 -26.35
N ALA A 28 19.88 19.46 -26.44
CA ALA A 28 18.89 19.90 -25.49
C ALA A 28 17.81 18.82 -25.54
N TYR A 29 17.72 18.01 -24.52
CA TYR A 29 16.52 17.26 -24.29
C TYR A 29 15.45 18.35 -24.26
N ALA A 30 14.65 18.41 -25.31
CA ALA A 30 13.42 19.18 -25.26
C ALA A 30 12.69 18.62 -24.04
N GLU A 31 12.60 19.40 -22.97
CA GLU A 31 11.64 19.11 -21.90
C GLU A 31 10.33 18.96 -22.66
N GLU A 32 9.80 17.72 -22.64
CA GLU A 32 8.42 17.56 -23.06
C GLU A 32 7.62 18.60 -22.28
N PRO A 33 6.77 19.38 -22.91
CA PRO A 33 6.00 20.39 -22.22
C PRO A 33 5.29 19.67 -21.08
N VAL A 34 5.63 20.05 -19.84
CA VAL A 34 4.88 19.61 -18.66
C VAL A 34 3.43 19.94 -19.02
N PRO A 35 2.53 18.96 -19.10
CA PRO A 35 1.14 19.24 -19.42
C PRO A 35 0.69 20.34 -18.48
N ASP A 36 0.11 21.38 -19.02
CA ASP A 36 -0.44 22.48 -18.26
C ASP A 36 -1.24 21.86 -17.13
N ALA A 37 -0.77 22.01 -15.90
CA ALA A 37 -1.44 21.46 -14.74
C ALA A 37 -2.77 22.19 -14.68
N GLY A 38 -3.78 21.59 -15.34
CA GLY A 38 -5.12 22.13 -15.37
C GLY A 38 -5.54 22.55 -13.98
N GLU A 39 -6.41 23.50 -13.84
CA GLU A 39 -6.89 24.01 -12.55
C GLU A 39 -7.21 22.83 -11.63
N ILE A 40 -6.54 22.75 -10.47
CA ILE A 40 -6.78 21.67 -9.49
C ILE A 40 -8.20 21.86 -8.98
N THR A 41 -9.07 20.92 -9.32
CA THR A 41 -10.49 20.91 -8.96
C THR A 41 -10.80 20.16 -7.68
N GLY A 42 -9.84 19.39 -7.15
CA GLY A 42 -9.98 18.64 -5.91
C GLY A 42 -8.65 18.12 -5.37
N ARG A 43 -8.64 17.81 -4.08
CA ARG A 43 -7.48 17.25 -3.37
C ARG A 43 -7.88 15.98 -2.65
N VAL A 44 -7.14 14.91 -2.87
CA VAL A 44 -7.36 13.61 -2.26
C VAL A 44 -6.09 13.17 -1.52
N LEU A 45 -6.24 12.69 -0.31
CA LEU A 45 -5.18 12.02 0.43
C LEU A 45 -5.42 10.52 0.40
N PHE A 46 -4.43 9.75 -0.07
CA PHE A 46 -4.41 8.31 0.06
C PHE A 46 -3.49 7.89 1.21
N ILE A 47 -4.03 7.16 2.18
CA ILE A 47 -3.27 6.56 3.29
C ILE A 47 -3.27 5.05 3.07
N SER A 48 -2.09 4.49 2.84
CA SER A 48 -1.91 3.04 2.67
C SER A 48 -1.39 2.41 3.96
N SER A 49 -1.91 1.24 4.30
CA SER A 49 -1.35 0.40 5.37
C SER A 49 0.09 0.00 5.08
N TYR A 50 0.45 -0.14 3.81
CA TYR A 50 1.77 -0.65 3.38
C TYR A 50 2.62 0.44 2.75
N SER A 51 3.91 0.15 2.57
CA SER A 51 4.82 1.05 1.84
C SER A 51 4.57 1.00 0.34
N TYR A 52 5.02 2.03 -0.38
CA TYR A 52 4.96 2.05 -1.85
C TYR A 52 5.68 0.85 -2.51
N ALA A 53 6.65 0.25 -1.82
CA ALA A 53 7.39 -0.91 -2.33
C ALA A 53 6.60 -2.24 -2.23
N TRP A 54 5.46 -2.26 -1.52
CA TRP A 54 4.60 -3.42 -1.46
C TRP A 54 3.87 -3.62 -2.79
N GLU A 55 3.83 -4.86 -3.28
CA GLU A 55 3.46 -5.15 -4.68
C GLU A 55 2.05 -4.68 -5.10
N THR A 56 1.10 -4.59 -4.17
CA THR A 56 -0.28 -4.16 -4.48
C THR A 56 -0.43 -2.64 -4.52
N VAL A 57 0.39 -1.89 -3.77
CA VAL A 57 0.23 -0.44 -3.58
C VAL A 57 0.40 0.38 -4.87
N PRO A 58 1.37 0.10 -5.76
CA PRO A 58 1.47 0.81 -7.04
C PRO A 58 0.21 0.64 -7.91
N GLU A 59 -0.42 -0.54 -7.87
CA GLU A 59 -1.64 -0.83 -8.64
C GLU A 59 -2.87 -0.13 -8.04
N GLN A 60 -2.99 -0.08 -6.70
CA GLN A 60 -4.00 0.71 -6.01
C GLN A 60 -3.90 2.18 -6.41
N ILE A 61 -2.70 2.77 -6.31
CA ILE A 61 -2.44 4.16 -6.69
C ILE A 61 -2.76 4.41 -8.17
N ARG A 62 -2.41 3.48 -9.06
CA ARG A 62 -2.73 3.59 -10.48
C ARG A 62 -4.23 3.61 -10.70
N GLY A 63 -4.99 2.69 -10.09
CA GLY A 63 -6.45 2.64 -10.18
C GLY A 63 -7.11 3.92 -9.65
N ILE A 64 -6.66 4.43 -8.51
CA ILE A 64 -7.15 5.69 -7.93
C ILE A 64 -6.90 6.85 -8.89
N LYS A 65 -5.69 6.99 -9.45
CA LYS A 65 -5.36 8.06 -10.41
C LYS A 65 -6.21 8.00 -11.67
N GLU A 66 -6.40 6.80 -12.22
CA GLU A 66 -7.22 6.60 -13.41
C GLU A 66 -8.69 6.99 -13.15
N ALA A 67 -9.22 6.69 -11.97
CA ALA A 67 -10.59 7.03 -11.58
C ALA A 67 -10.78 8.52 -11.31
N LEU A 68 -9.81 9.18 -10.67
CA LEU A 68 -9.91 10.59 -10.29
C LEU A 68 -9.67 11.55 -11.50
N GLY A 69 -8.86 11.15 -12.47
CA GLY A 69 -8.52 11.97 -13.63
C GLY A 69 -7.51 13.10 -13.32
N ALA A 70 -7.19 13.88 -14.35
CA ALA A 70 -6.07 14.83 -14.32
C ALA A 70 -6.29 16.11 -13.47
N GLY A 71 -7.54 16.42 -13.11
CA GLY A 71 -7.86 17.64 -12.33
C GLY A 71 -7.74 17.48 -10.81
N VAL A 72 -7.43 16.27 -10.30
CA VAL A 72 -7.37 15.99 -8.86
C VAL A 72 -5.92 15.79 -8.42
N GLN A 73 -5.51 16.57 -7.41
CA GLN A 73 -4.23 16.34 -6.74
C GLN A 73 -4.37 15.15 -5.78
N LEU A 74 -3.53 14.13 -5.96
CA LEU A 74 -3.47 12.95 -5.11
C LEU A 74 -2.16 12.93 -4.34
N ASP A 75 -2.23 13.09 -3.02
CA ASP A 75 -1.10 12.99 -2.09
C ASP A 75 -1.11 11.64 -1.38
N TYR A 76 0.04 11.17 -0.87
CA TYR A 76 0.20 9.83 -0.30
C TYR A 76 0.83 9.87 1.09
N GLN A 77 0.35 8.99 1.96
CA GLN A 77 0.98 8.67 3.25
C GLN A 77 1.00 7.14 3.43
N PHE A 78 2.10 6.61 3.94
CA PHE A 78 2.34 5.17 4.06
C PHE A 78 2.64 4.82 5.52
N MET A 79 1.91 3.86 6.09
CA MET A 79 2.13 3.38 7.45
C MET A 79 3.26 2.35 7.53
N ASP A 80 3.49 1.60 6.43
CA ASP A 80 4.51 0.56 6.30
C ASP A 80 4.39 -0.59 7.31
N THR A 81 3.17 -1.02 7.59
CA THR A 81 2.87 -2.03 8.61
C THR A 81 3.42 -3.43 8.30
N LYS A 82 3.76 -3.75 7.04
CA LYS A 82 4.44 -5.01 6.72
C LYS A 82 5.86 -5.09 7.27
N ASN A 83 6.50 -3.95 7.53
CA ASN A 83 7.83 -3.88 8.11
C ASN A 83 7.80 -3.56 9.60
N VAL A 84 6.91 -2.66 10.03
CA VAL A 84 6.80 -2.23 11.43
C VAL A 84 5.33 -2.01 11.79
N GLU A 85 4.77 -2.92 12.59
CA GLU A 85 3.40 -2.81 13.11
C GLU A 85 3.46 -2.86 14.65
N THR A 86 3.47 -1.68 15.28
CA THR A 86 3.50 -1.53 16.73
C THR A 86 2.65 -0.31 17.14
N ALA A 87 2.19 -0.28 18.38
CA ALA A 87 1.48 0.89 18.93
C ALA A 87 2.37 2.15 18.88
N GLU A 88 3.68 2.01 18.98
CA GLU A 88 4.61 3.13 18.87
C GLU A 88 4.70 3.66 17.43
N SER A 89 4.78 2.78 16.43
CA SER A 89 4.81 3.19 15.02
C SER A 89 3.51 3.87 14.61
N GLU A 90 2.36 3.39 15.06
CA GLU A 90 1.06 4.02 14.84
C GLU A 90 1.01 5.42 15.48
N GLN A 91 1.48 5.56 16.72
CA GLN A 91 1.52 6.86 17.41
C GLN A 91 2.46 7.86 16.72
N LEU A 92 3.60 7.40 16.18
CA LEU A 92 4.52 8.24 15.42
C LEU A 92 3.89 8.65 14.08
N PHE A 93 3.20 7.75 13.42
CA PHE A 93 2.45 8.06 12.19
C PHE A 93 1.35 9.10 12.47
N TYR A 94 0.57 8.93 13.53
CA TYR A 94 -0.43 9.91 13.98
C TYR A 94 0.17 11.31 14.18
N GLN A 95 1.29 11.40 14.90
CA GLN A 95 1.95 12.69 15.16
C GLN A 95 2.44 13.33 13.84
N THR A 96 3.05 12.55 12.98
CA THR A 96 3.57 13.00 11.69
C THR A 96 2.45 13.47 10.78
N LEU A 97 1.37 12.68 10.67
CA LEU A 97 0.21 13.02 9.85
C LEU A 97 -0.51 14.26 10.40
N THR A 98 -0.67 14.36 11.72
CA THR A 98 -1.26 15.54 12.38
C THR A 98 -0.48 16.82 12.04
N TYR A 99 0.85 16.75 12.07
CA TYR A 99 1.69 17.87 11.67
C TYR A 99 1.55 18.17 10.18
N TYR A 100 1.60 17.16 9.33
CA TYR A 100 1.47 17.30 7.88
C TYR A 100 0.15 17.99 7.49
N LEU A 101 -0.98 17.52 8.04
CA LEU A 101 -2.31 18.07 7.75
C LEU A 101 -2.46 19.54 8.13
N LYS A 102 -1.69 20.05 9.11
CA LYS A 102 -1.66 21.47 9.46
C LYS A 102 -0.89 22.33 8.48
N MET A 103 0.01 21.73 7.71
CA MET A 103 0.93 22.45 6.80
C MET A 103 0.47 22.47 5.34
N VAL A 104 -0.50 21.64 4.99
CA VAL A 104 -1.04 21.54 3.63
C VAL A 104 -2.48 22.04 3.56
N PRO A 105 -2.98 22.46 2.39
CA PRO A 105 -4.40 22.74 2.21
C PRO A 105 -5.28 21.51 2.54
N ALA A 106 -6.51 21.75 2.99
CA ALA A 106 -7.45 20.70 3.32
C ALA A 106 -7.71 19.74 2.14
N TYR A 107 -7.99 18.50 2.47
CA TYR A 107 -8.40 17.48 1.50
C TYR A 107 -9.92 17.40 1.42
N ASP A 108 -10.43 17.19 0.21
CA ASP A 108 -11.86 16.99 -0.04
C ASP A 108 -12.30 15.56 0.31
N VAL A 109 -11.38 14.59 0.15
CA VAL A 109 -11.60 13.17 0.44
C VAL A 109 -10.31 12.54 0.96
N VAL A 110 -10.44 11.61 1.89
CA VAL A 110 -9.39 10.70 2.32
C VAL A 110 -9.74 9.30 1.83
N ILE A 111 -8.84 8.66 1.11
CA ILE A 111 -8.92 7.24 0.74
C ILE A 111 -7.98 6.47 1.67
N VAL A 112 -8.43 5.36 2.23
CA VAL A 112 -7.62 4.49 3.08
C VAL A 112 -7.56 3.08 2.50
N GLY A 113 -6.37 2.56 2.32
CA GLY A 113 -6.11 1.25 1.74
C GLY A 113 -5.69 0.23 2.80
N ASP A 114 -6.39 -0.90 2.81
CA ASP A 114 -6.21 -2.04 3.70
C ASP A 114 -6.58 -1.77 5.17
N ASP A 115 -6.58 -2.83 5.99
CA ASP A 115 -7.16 -2.84 7.34
C ASP A 115 -6.49 -1.87 8.33
N ALA A 116 -5.15 -1.79 8.34
CA ALA A 116 -4.46 -0.95 9.33
C ALA A 116 -4.71 0.54 9.08
N ALA A 117 -4.69 1.01 7.82
CA ALA A 117 -5.02 2.40 7.48
C ALA A 117 -6.49 2.72 7.77
N PHE A 118 -7.39 1.77 7.50
CA PHE A 118 -8.80 1.92 7.82
C PHE A 118 -9.03 2.01 9.33
N GLN A 119 -8.45 1.09 10.11
CA GLN A 119 -8.55 1.10 11.57
C GLN A 119 -7.96 2.37 12.18
N PHE A 120 -6.81 2.82 11.68
CA PHE A 120 -6.20 4.10 12.04
C PHE A 120 -7.15 5.27 11.77
N ALA A 121 -7.71 5.36 10.56
CA ALA A 121 -8.61 6.45 10.20
C ALA A 121 -9.88 6.46 11.06
N MET A 122 -10.40 5.30 11.44
CA MET A 122 -11.57 5.22 12.33
C MET A 122 -11.22 5.55 13.78
N THR A 123 -10.05 5.16 14.26
CA THR A 123 -9.56 5.49 15.60
C THR A 123 -9.42 7.00 15.79
N TYR A 124 -8.84 7.69 14.81
CA TYR A 124 -8.58 9.13 14.85
C TYR A 124 -9.58 9.95 14.02
N ARG A 125 -10.77 9.38 13.73
CA ARG A 125 -11.79 9.96 12.86
C ARG A 125 -12.14 11.39 13.23
N ASP A 126 -12.50 11.62 14.49
CA ASP A 126 -12.96 12.91 14.98
C ASP A 126 -11.86 13.95 15.06
N GLU A 127 -10.62 13.51 15.25
CA GLU A 127 -9.47 14.41 15.42
C GLU A 127 -8.86 14.84 14.09
N LEU A 128 -8.73 13.92 13.14
CA LEU A 128 -8.04 14.16 11.87
C LEU A 128 -8.97 14.41 10.69
N PHE A 129 -10.16 13.79 10.68
CA PHE A 129 -11.01 13.72 9.49
C PHE A 129 -12.49 14.03 9.75
N ALA A 130 -12.84 14.69 10.86
CA ALA A 130 -14.23 14.86 11.35
C ALA A 130 -15.24 15.28 10.29
N GLN A 131 -14.88 16.18 9.37
CA GLN A 131 -15.76 16.68 8.30
C GLN A 131 -15.34 16.20 6.90
N THR A 132 -14.29 15.40 6.80
CA THR A 132 -13.78 14.92 5.52
C THR A 132 -14.33 13.53 5.23
N PRO A 133 -14.95 13.30 4.07
CA PRO A 133 -15.34 11.96 3.65
C PRO A 133 -14.15 11.00 3.64
N VAL A 134 -14.38 9.77 4.15
CA VAL A 134 -13.40 8.68 4.12
C VAL A 134 -13.93 7.57 3.25
N VAL A 135 -13.14 7.16 2.28
CA VAL A 135 -13.41 6.02 1.40
C VAL A 135 -12.40 4.93 1.69
N PHE A 136 -12.83 3.75 2.06
CA PHE A 136 -11.94 2.62 2.33
C PHE A 136 -11.95 1.61 1.19
N GLU A 137 -10.85 0.91 1.00
CA GLU A 137 -10.70 -0.19 0.03
C GLU A 137 -9.78 -1.29 0.58
N GLY A 138 -9.98 -2.54 0.13
CA GLY A 138 -9.15 -3.68 0.55
C GLY A 138 -9.33 -4.07 2.03
N VAL A 139 -10.46 -3.73 2.66
CA VAL A 139 -10.72 -4.03 4.07
C VAL A 139 -11.30 -5.43 4.21
N ASN A 140 -10.67 -6.27 5.03
CA ASN A 140 -11.09 -7.65 5.29
C ASN A 140 -12.10 -7.75 6.45
N ASP A 141 -12.03 -6.86 7.46
CA ASP A 141 -13.01 -6.83 8.56
C ASP A 141 -14.33 -6.21 8.12
N GLY A 142 -15.20 -7.03 7.51
CA GLY A 142 -16.52 -6.61 7.02
C GLY A 142 -17.46 -6.08 8.13
N GLU A 143 -17.33 -6.57 9.37
CA GLU A 143 -18.16 -6.08 10.48
C GLU A 143 -17.70 -4.69 10.94
N LEU A 144 -16.40 -4.45 10.99
CA LEU A 144 -15.86 -3.11 11.26
C LEU A 144 -16.24 -2.13 10.17
N ALA A 145 -16.11 -2.53 8.89
CA ALA A 145 -16.51 -1.73 7.72
C ALA A 145 -18.00 -1.36 7.78
N LYS A 146 -18.87 -2.32 8.05
CA LYS A 146 -20.31 -2.11 8.20
C LYS A 146 -20.67 -1.17 9.36
N LYS A 147 -19.96 -1.30 10.49
CA LYS A 147 -20.14 -0.40 11.64
C LYS A 147 -19.68 1.02 11.30
N ALA A 148 -18.56 1.17 10.63
CA ALA A 148 -18.04 2.48 10.22
C ALA A 148 -18.92 3.17 9.18
N ALA A 149 -19.52 2.42 8.26
CA ALA A 149 -20.48 2.93 7.25
C ALA A 149 -21.81 3.43 7.85
N ALA A 150 -22.01 3.36 9.16
CA ALA A 150 -23.09 4.08 9.84
C ALA A 150 -22.84 5.60 9.90
N ASP A 151 -21.58 6.06 9.80
CA ASP A 151 -21.23 7.46 9.53
C ASP A 151 -21.52 7.77 8.05
N PRO A 152 -22.38 8.77 7.72
CA PRO A 152 -22.70 9.11 6.33
C PRO A 152 -21.52 9.64 5.52
N LEU A 153 -20.42 9.98 6.18
CA LEU A 153 -19.16 10.41 5.55
C LEU A 153 -18.15 9.26 5.40
N VAL A 154 -18.54 8.02 5.70
CA VAL A 154 -17.67 6.84 5.55
C VAL A 154 -18.32 5.84 4.60
N THR A 155 -17.59 5.46 3.57
CA THR A 155 -18.02 4.44 2.59
C THR A 155 -16.81 3.72 2.01
N GLY A 156 -17.02 2.60 1.33
CA GLY A 156 -15.91 1.91 0.67
C GLY A 156 -16.25 0.53 0.17
N VAL A 157 -15.21 -0.26 -0.07
CA VAL A 157 -15.31 -1.62 -0.61
C VAL A 157 -14.56 -2.56 0.33
N VAL A 158 -15.26 -3.59 0.81
CA VAL A 158 -14.65 -4.70 1.54
C VAL A 158 -14.03 -5.70 0.56
N GLU A 159 -12.94 -6.30 0.95
CA GLU A 159 -12.39 -7.45 0.26
C GLU A 159 -13.19 -8.69 0.62
N THR A 160 -13.63 -9.45 -0.37
CA THR A 160 -14.35 -10.70 -0.15
C THR A 160 -13.50 -11.86 -0.64
N LEU A 161 -13.01 -12.65 0.27
CA LEU A 161 -12.27 -13.84 -0.05
C LEU A 161 -13.19 -14.97 -0.50
N SER A 162 -12.69 -15.78 -1.45
CA SER A 162 -13.49 -16.86 -2.03
C SER A 162 -13.41 -18.15 -1.19
N TYR A 163 -13.50 -18.07 0.14
CA TYR A 163 -13.41 -19.24 1.04
C TYR A 163 -14.40 -20.34 0.64
N GLU A 164 -15.69 -20.03 0.55
CA GLU A 164 -16.72 -21.01 0.23
C GLU A 164 -16.45 -21.74 -1.09
N ASN A 165 -16.14 -20.98 -2.15
CA ASN A 165 -15.85 -21.55 -3.46
C ASN A 165 -14.56 -22.38 -3.45
N THR A 166 -13.54 -21.92 -2.72
CA THR A 166 -12.25 -22.60 -2.59
C THR A 166 -12.41 -23.93 -1.85
N ILE A 167 -13.09 -23.94 -0.71
CA ILE A 167 -13.34 -25.15 0.09
C ILE A 167 -14.25 -26.12 -0.70
N THR A 168 -15.29 -25.60 -1.36
CA THR A 168 -16.17 -26.41 -2.20
C THR A 168 -15.40 -27.07 -3.34
N LEU A 169 -14.48 -26.34 -4.00
CA LEU A 169 -13.64 -26.89 -5.05
C LEU A 169 -12.66 -27.93 -4.47
N ALA A 170 -12.01 -27.63 -3.35
CA ALA A 170 -11.11 -28.56 -2.67
C ALA A 170 -11.80 -29.88 -2.32
N LYS A 171 -13.02 -29.84 -1.81
CA LYS A 171 -13.83 -31.04 -1.51
C LYS A 171 -14.16 -31.86 -2.77
N LYS A 172 -14.40 -31.21 -3.91
CA LYS A 172 -14.60 -31.92 -5.19
C LYS A 172 -13.34 -32.61 -5.68
N LEU A 173 -12.17 -32.00 -5.48
CA LEU A 173 -10.88 -32.55 -5.88
C LEU A 173 -10.38 -33.63 -4.90
N TYR A 174 -10.68 -33.47 -3.63
CA TYR A 174 -10.24 -34.34 -2.53
C TYR A 174 -11.45 -34.74 -1.65
N PRO A 175 -12.31 -35.66 -2.11
CA PRO A 175 -13.56 -36.01 -1.41
C PRO A 175 -13.35 -36.60 0.01
N ASP A 176 -12.18 -37.16 0.23
CA ASP A 176 -11.80 -37.77 1.52
C ASP A 176 -11.17 -36.78 2.52
N ALA A 177 -10.92 -35.53 2.11
CA ALA A 177 -10.44 -34.51 3.02
C ALA A 177 -11.44 -34.25 4.17
N ARG A 178 -10.92 -34.15 5.39
CA ARG A 178 -11.71 -33.94 6.60
C ARG A 178 -11.31 -32.67 7.34
N GLN A 179 -10.22 -32.02 6.93
CA GLN A 179 -9.63 -30.91 7.65
C GLN A 179 -9.32 -29.76 6.69
N VAL A 180 -9.56 -28.52 7.16
CA VAL A 180 -9.09 -27.29 6.57
C VAL A 180 -8.12 -26.65 7.53
N VAL A 181 -6.92 -26.33 7.07
CA VAL A 181 -5.89 -25.68 7.88
C VAL A 181 -5.74 -24.24 7.46
N GLY A 182 -6.02 -23.31 8.37
CA GLY A 182 -5.76 -21.88 8.22
C GLY A 182 -4.40 -21.53 8.83
N ILE A 183 -3.50 -20.98 8.03
CA ILE A 183 -2.22 -20.44 8.50
C ILE A 183 -2.38 -18.93 8.58
N LEU A 184 -2.45 -18.39 9.77
CA LEU A 184 -2.76 -16.99 10.05
C LEU A 184 -1.66 -16.35 10.89
N ASP A 185 -1.59 -15.02 10.86
CA ASP A 185 -0.67 -14.27 11.70
C ASP A 185 -1.43 -13.35 12.69
N ASP A 186 -0.71 -12.54 13.47
CA ASP A 186 -1.26 -11.60 14.45
C ASP A 186 -1.29 -10.14 13.97
N THR A 187 -1.19 -9.92 12.65
CA THR A 187 -1.40 -8.60 12.05
C THR A 187 -2.87 -8.20 12.07
N VAL A 188 -3.16 -6.91 11.86
CA VAL A 188 -4.55 -6.43 11.74
C VAL A 188 -5.30 -7.16 10.61
N THR A 189 -4.66 -7.40 9.48
CA THR A 189 -5.21 -8.22 8.39
C THR A 189 -5.46 -9.66 8.85
N GLY A 190 -4.48 -10.30 9.50
CA GLY A 190 -4.61 -11.68 10.00
C GLY A 190 -5.75 -11.86 11.01
N GLU A 191 -6.03 -10.86 11.83
CA GLU A 191 -7.18 -10.87 12.74
C GLU A 191 -8.53 -10.77 11.98
N GLY A 192 -8.60 -9.99 10.90
CA GLY A 192 -9.77 -9.95 10.01
C GLY A 192 -10.03 -11.31 9.36
N GLU A 193 -8.97 -11.91 8.79
CA GLU A 193 -8.99 -13.23 8.18
C GLU A 193 -9.39 -14.35 9.15
N ARG A 194 -8.93 -14.28 10.40
CA ARG A 194 -9.27 -15.24 11.45
C ARG A 194 -10.76 -15.30 11.72
N LYS A 195 -11.44 -14.15 11.76
CA LYS A 195 -12.88 -14.08 11.94
C LYS A 195 -13.64 -14.75 10.80
N GLU A 196 -13.21 -14.50 9.57
CA GLU A 196 -13.77 -15.14 8.39
C GLU A 196 -13.53 -16.66 8.42
N PHE A 197 -12.31 -17.10 8.71
CA PHE A 197 -11.98 -18.52 8.82
C PHE A 197 -12.86 -19.25 9.84
N GLN A 198 -13.05 -18.65 11.01
CA GLN A 198 -13.90 -19.20 12.07
C GLN A 198 -15.39 -19.22 11.67
N TYR A 199 -15.85 -18.26 10.88
CA TYR A 199 -17.22 -18.26 10.35
C TYR A 199 -17.44 -19.48 9.45
N TYR A 200 -16.49 -19.84 8.61
CA TYR A 200 -16.62 -20.99 7.69
C TYR A 200 -16.58 -22.34 8.37
N ASP A 201 -16.07 -22.48 9.57
CA ASP A 201 -16.28 -23.67 10.43
C ASP A 201 -17.78 -23.96 10.66
N THR A 202 -18.57 -22.91 10.79
CA THR A 202 -20.04 -23.05 10.92
C THR A 202 -20.77 -23.37 9.61
N VAL A 203 -20.19 -23.00 8.46
CA VAL A 203 -20.76 -23.26 7.12
C VAL A 203 -20.47 -24.66 6.64
N PHE A 204 -19.32 -25.25 7.02
CA PHE A 204 -18.89 -26.60 6.64
C PHE A 204 -18.72 -27.50 7.88
N PRO A 205 -19.80 -27.83 8.60
CA PRO A 205 -19.74 -28.57 9.87
C PRO A 205 -19.19 -30.00 9.75
N GLU A 206 -19.04 -30.51 8.53
CA GLU A 206 -18.45 -31.83 8.26
C GLU A 206 -16.91 -31.80 8.13
N LEU A 207 -16.30 -30.61 8.16
CA LEU A 207 -14.86 -30.40 8.10
C LEU A 207 -14.35 -29.92 9.47
N ASP A 208 -13.14 -30.29 9.81
CA ASP A 208 -12.43 -29.83 11.00
C ASP A 208 -11.54 -28.63 10.62
N PHE A 209 -11.84 -27.47 11.16
CA PHE A 209 -11.09 -26.24 10.92
C PHE A 209 -10.00 -26.06 11.97
N VAL A 210 -8.74 -26.15 11.53
CA VAL A 210 -7.56 -26.04 12.41
C VAL A 210 -6.80 -24.78 12.10
N GLU A 211 -6.56 -23.96 13.12
CA GLU A 211 -5.78 -22.74 13.02
C GLU A 211 -4.32 -22.99 13.43
N ILE A 212 -3.39 -22.48 12.63
CA ILE A 212 -1.96 -22.42 12.94
C ILE A 212 -1.57 -20.93 12.98
N ASP A 213 -1.18 -20.45 14.15
CA ASP A 213 -0.68 -19.08 14.33
C ASP A 213 0.79 -19.01 13.91
N ALA A 214 1.02 -18.49 12.69
CA ALA A 214 2.35 -18.41 12.10
C ALA A 214 3.26 -17.39 12.81
N SER A 215 2.69 -16.39 13.51
CA SER A 215 3.47 -15.37 14.23
C SER A 215 4.24 -15.96 15.43
N LYS A 216 3.79 -17.10 15.96
CA LYS A 216 4.39 -17.79 17.11
C LYS A 216 5.37 -18.90 16.74
N LEU A 217 5.58 -19.13 15.44
CA LEU A 217 6.36 -20.27 14.96
C LEU A 217 7.55 -19.80 14.13
N SER A 218 8.67 -20.50 14.28
CA SER A 218 9.75 -20.41 13.30
C SER A 218 9.32 -21.11 11.99
N GLN A 219 9.94 -20.73 10.87
CA GLN A 219 9.67 -21.37 9.58
C GLN A 219 9.84 -22.90 9.61
N GLU A 220 10.80 -23.41 10.39
CA GLU A 220 11.03 -24.84 10.54
C GLU A 220 9.94 -25.52 11.40
N GLU A 221 9.38 -24.83 12.36
CA GLU A 221 8.25 -25.32 13.15
C GLU A 221 6.97 -25.34 12.34
N LEU A 222 6.69 -24.27 11.56
CA LEU A 222 5.55 -24.20 10.66
C LEU A 222 5.58 -25.36 9.64
N LYS A 223 6.71 -25.59 8.97
CA LYS A 223 6.89 -26.73 8.03
C LYS A 223 6.65 -28.11 8.64
N ARG A 224 6.78 -28.25 9.95
CA ARG A 224 6.52 -29.54 10.62
C ARG A 224 5.07 -29.72 11.02
N GLN A 225 4.29 -28.65 11.05
CA GLN A 225 2.86 -28.68 11.40
C GLN A 225 1.96 -28.83 10.17
N VAL A 226 2.46 -28.43 9.01
CA VAL A 226 1.81 -28.55 7.70
C VAL A 226 2.35 -29.77 6.95
#